data_2f3528a228a5cdf65fbd88e20001a67d
#
_entry.id   2f3528a228a5cdf65fbd88e20001a67d
#
_cell.length_a   1.000
_cell.length_b   1.000
_cell.length_c   1.000
_cell.angle_alpha   90.00
_cell.angle_beta   90.00
_cell.angle_gamma   90.00
#
_symmetry.space_group_name_H-M   'P 1'
#
loop_
_entity.id
_entity.type
_entity.pdbx_description
1 polymer ?
#
loop_
_entity_poly.entity_id
_entity_poly.type
_entity_poly.pdbx_seq_one_letter_code
_entity_poly.pdbx_strand_id
1 'polypeptide(L)'
;YLMRQLFAAPFRELDQIQNKIDEVEEEAFEGREKKMLEEVALLKQKVLDFRRAVKPQQLTLESLLSQGTNFYGESVKPFLTDLVGEYLKVWNLLENHKETLDALYDTTNSLLAAKTNEVMRAFTILAFISFIPINFGHIYCFHML
;
A
#
# COMPACT_ATOMS: atom_id res chain seq x y z
N TYR A 1 20.16 -27.19 0.26
CA TYR A 1 19.73 -26.92 -1.15
C TYR A 1 18.20 -26.81 -1.26
N LEU A 2 17.45 -27.76 -0.69
CA LEU A 2 15.97 -27.79 -0.76
C LEU A 2 15.31 -26.58 -0.09
N MET A 3 15.81 -26.12 1.05
CA MET A 3 15.28 -24.98 1.80
C MET A 3 15.41 -23.66 1.03
N ARG A 4 16.54 -23.42 0.34
CA ARG A 4 16.69 -22.24 -0.52
C ARG A 4 15.67 -22.21 -1.66
N GLN A 5 15.33 -23.38 -2.23
CA GLN A 5 14.31 -23.47 -3.28
C GLN A 5 12.90 -23.22 -2.72
N LEU A 6 12.60 -23.65 -1.50
CA LEU A 6 11.29 -23.44 -0.87
C LEU A 6 10.95 -21.95 -0.71
N PHE A 7 11.94 -21.14 -0.32
CA PHE A 7 11.75 -19.68 -0.12
C PHE A 7 12.07 -18.83 -1.36
N ALA A 8 12.61 -19.39 -2.43
CA ALA A 8 12.93 -18.66 -3.65
C ALA A 8 11.68 -18.03 -4.31
N ALA A 9 10.56 -18.76 -4.34
CA ALA A 9 9.30 -18.26 -4.90
C ALA A 9 8.69 -17.13 -4.05
N PRO A 10 8.55 -17.25 -2.72
CA PRO A 10 8.15 -16.14 -1.85
C PRO A 10 8.99 -14.88 -2.00
N PHE A 11 10.32 -14.98 -2.00
CA PHE A 11 11.19 -13.82 -2.16
C PHE A 11 11.03 -13.16 -3.52
N ARG A 12 10.91 -13.94 -4.60
CA ARG A 12 10.67 -13.38 -5.95
C ARG A 12 9.35 -12.62 -6.03
N GLU A 13 8.31 -13.14 -5.38
CA GLU A 13 7.00 -12.46 -5.33
C GLU A 13 7.09 -11.15 -4.54
N LEU A 14 7.84 -11.13 -3.44
CA LEU A 14 8.08 -9.93 -2.64
C LEU A 14 8.88 -8.88 -3.41
N ASP A 15 9.89 -9.28 -4.19
CA ASP A 15 10.65 -8.38 -5.06
C ASP A 15 9.74 -7.77 -6.15
N GLN A 16 8.82 -8.55 -6.72
CA GLN A 16 7.85 -8.02 -7.69
C GLN A 16 6.90 -7.00 -7.05
N ILE A 17 6.46 -7.25 -5.82
CA ILE A 17 5.63 -6.30 -5.07
C ILE A 17 6.43 -5.03 -4.79
N GLN A 18 7.71 -5.13 -4.36
CA GLN A 18 8.56 -3.96 -4.13
C GLN A 18 8.72 -3.12 -5.39
N ASN A 19 9.06 -3.72 -6.52
CA ASN A 19 9.20 -3.01 -7.78
C ASN A 19 7.91 -2.26 -8.18
N LYS A 20 6.75 -2.86 -7.90
CA LYS A 20 5.47 -2.20 -8.14
C LYS A 20 5.19 -1.05 -7.16
N ILE A 21 5.60 -1.18 -5.92
CA ILE A 21 5.53 -0.07 -4.94
C ILE A 21 6.37 1.10 -5.43
N ASP A 22 7.61 0.83 -5.87
CA ASP A 22 8.54 1.86 -6.37
C ASP A 22 7.97 2.57 -7.61
N GLU A 23 7.38 1.82 -8.57
CA GLU A 23 6.69 2.39 -9.73
C GLU A 23 5.56 3.34 -9.32
N VAL A 24 4.75 2.94 -8.34
CA VAL A 24 3.62 3.75 -7.85
C VAL A 24 4.11 4.99 -7.11
N GLU A 25 5.20 4.91 -6.36
CA GLU A 25 5.83 6.07 -5.71
C GLU A 25 6.32 7.10 -6.74
N GLU A 26 6.92 6.67 -7.84
CA GLU A 26 7.34 7.57 -8.91
C GLU A 26 6.14 8.25 -9.60
N GLU A 27 5.05 7.51 -9.85
CA GLU A 27 3.82 8.06 -10.45
C GLU A 27 3.11 9.10 -9.56
N ALA A 28 3.36 9.12 -8.26
CA ALA A 28 2.77 10.08 -7.32
C ALA A 28 3.07 11.54 -7.70
N PHE A 29 4.20 11.78 -8.33
CA PHE A 29 4.64 13.12 -8.73
C PHE A 29 4.12 13.57 -10.10
N GLU A 30 3.42 12.70 -10.84
CA GLU A 30 2.96 12.97 -12.21
C GLU A 30 1.48 13.40 -12.31
N GLY A 31 0.77 13.56 -11.19
CA GLY A 31 -0.62 14.04 -11.17
C GLY A 31 -1.66 12.98 -11.54
N ARG A 32 -1.34 11.70 -11.36
CA ARG A 32 -2.20 10.53 -11.64
C ARG A 32 -2.77 9.89 -10.36
N GLU A 33 -3.10 10.69 -9.35
CA GLU A 33 -3.44 10.25 -8.00
C GLU A 33 -4.57 9.21 -7.96
N LYS A 34 -5.56 9.34 -8.83
CA LYS A 34 -6.68 8.38 -8.87
C LYS A 34 -6.23 6.99 -9.32
N LYS A 35 -5.41 6.92 -10.37
CA LYS A 35 -4.86 5.64 -10.87
C LYS A 35 -3.94 5.01 -9.83
N MET A 36 -3.09 5.82 -9.20
CA MET A 36 -2.21 5.41 -8.12
C MET A 36 -3.00 4.80 -6.95
N LEU A 37 -4.12 5.41 -6.55
CA LEU A 37 -4.96 4.91 -5.47
C LEU A 37 -5.51 3.50 -5.78
N GLU A 38 -5.94 3.26 -7.02
CA GLU A 38 -6.42 1.95 -7.48
C GLU A 38 -5.28 0.91 -7.46
N GLU A 39 -4.09 1.27 -7.93
CA GLU A 39 -2.92 0.37 -7.94
C GLU A 39 -2.44 0.04 -6.52
N VAL A 40 -2.37 1.03 -5.62
CA VAL A 40 -2.05 0.82 -4.20
C VAL A 40 -3.06 -0.12 -3.54
N ALA A 41 -4.35 0.05 -3.82
CA ALA A 41 -5.39 -0.81 -3.27
C ALA A 41 -5.23 -2.28 -3.73
N LEU A 42 -4.89 -2.50 -5.01
CA LEU A 42 -4.62 -3.85 -5.55
C LEU A 42 -3.37 -4.49 -4.92
N LEU A 43 -2.28 -3.72 -4.80
CA LEU A 43 -1.06 -4.20 -4.15
C LEU A 43 -1.29 -4.52 -2.66
N LYS A 44 -2.05 -3.69 -1.96
CA LYS A 44 -2.45 -3.92 -0.57
C LYS A 44 -3.23 -5.22 -0.43
N GLN A 45 -4.19 -5.49 -1.31
CA GLN A 45 -4.93 -6.75 -1.33
C GLN A 45 -3.98 -7.93 -1.53
N LYS A 46 -3.05 -7.85 -2.48
CA LYS A 46 -2.07 -8.90 -2.78
C LYS A 46 -1.17 -9.19 -1.57
N VAL A 47 -0.66 -8.17 -0.89
CA VAL A 47 0.13 -8.32 0.33
C VAL A 47 -0.69 -8.97 1.47
N LEU A 48 -1.95 -8.57 1.65
CA LEU A 48 -2.82 -9.16 2.67
C LEU A 48 -3.12 -10.63 2.39
N ASP A 49 -3.34 -11.01 1.15
CA ASP A 49 -3.57 -12.40 0.78
C ASP A 49 -2.32 -13.26 1.01
N PHE A 50 -1.15 -12.72 0.67
CA PHE A 50 0.12 -13.38 0.95
C PHE A 50 0.36 -13.56 2.46
N ARG A 51 0.10 -12.52 3.27
CA ARG A 51 0.18 -12.60 4.73
C ARG A 51 -0.74 -13.67 5.31
N ARG A 52 -1.98 -13.79 4.80
CA ARG A 52 -2.92 -14.84 5.22
C ARG A 52 -2.39 -16.24 4.94
N ALA A 53 -1.67 -16.43 3.84
CA ALA A 53 -1.07 -17.71 3.48
C ALA A 53 0.17 -18.04 4.32
N VAL A 54 0.96 -17.04 4.68
CA VAL A 54 2.24 -17.21 5.40
C VAL A 54 2.04 -17.31 6.91
N LYS A 55 1.12 -16.54 7.49
CA LYS A 55 0.93 -16.44 8.94
C LYS A 55 0.75 -17.80 9.65
N PRO A 56 -0.08 -18.76 9.18
CA PRO A 56 -0.25 -20.04 9.84
C PRO A 56 1.01 -20.92 9.87
N GLN A 57 1.96 -20.66 8.96
CA GLN A 57 3.20 -21.44 8.84
C GLN A 57 4.14 -21.23 10.04
N GLN A 58 4.00 -20.13 10.76
CA GLN A 58 4.81 -19.82 11.94
C GLN A 58 4.73 -20.93 12.98
N LEU A 59 3.52 -21.27 13.42
CA LEU A 59 3.31 -22.30 14.43
C LEU A 59 3.82 -23.68 13.98
N THR A 60 3.66 -23.98 12.69
CA THR A 60 4.16 -25.24 12.13
C THR A 60 5.70 -25.30 12.18
N LEU A 61 6.37 -24.20 11.83
CA LEU A 61 7.83 -24.12 11.84
C LEU A 61 8.39 -24.14 13.27
N GLU A 62 7.77 -23.43 14.20
CA GLU A 62 8.14 -23.44 15.62
C GLU A 62 7.97 -24.85 16.24
N SER A 63 6.86 -25.50 15.94
CA SER A 63 6.62 -26.90 16.36
C SER A 63 7.63 -27.85 15.73
N LEU A 64 7.97 -27.66 14.45
CA LEU A 64 8.97 -28.46 13.77
C LEU A 64 10.37 -28.25 14.38
N LEU A 65 10.73 -27.03 14.75
CA LEU A 65 11.99 -26.74 15.44
C LEU A 65 12.06 -27.46 16.78
N SER A 66 11.02 -27.36 17.59
CA SER A 66 10.97 -27.96 18.93
C SER A 66 10.92 -29.49 18.88
N GLN A 67 9.94 -30.06 18.17
CA GLN A 67 9.71 -31.49 18.14
C GLN A 67 10.69 -32.23 17.22
N GLY A 68 11.09 -31.59 16.09
CA GLY A 68 12.07 -32.15 15.19
C GLY A 68 13.45 -32.30 15.84
N THR A 69 13.86 -31.32 16.64
CA THR A 69 15.11 -31.42 17.42
C THR A 69 15.03 -32.55 18.44
N ASN A 70 13.90 -32.72 19.11
CA ASN A 70 13.70 -33.81 20.07
C ASN A 70 13.69 -35.19 19.41
N PHE A 71 13.14 -35.30 18.20
CA PHE A 71 13.01 -36.59 17.50
C PHE A 71 14.26 -36.99 16.73
N TYR A 72 14.88 -36.03 16.00
CA TYR A 72 16.04 -36.29 15.13
C TYR A 72 17.38 -35.95 15.79
N GLY A 73 17.38 -35.38 17.00
CA GLY A 73 18.56 -34.96 17.74
C GLY A 73 19.07 -33.56 17.41
N GLU A 74 20.06 -33.09 18.15
CA GLU A 74 20.61 -31.71 18.04
C GLU A 74 21.25 -31.40 16.69
N SER A 75 21.62 -32.42 15.90
CA SER A 75 22.26 -32.24 14.58
C SER A 75 21.37 -31.54 13.55
N VAL A 76 20.05 -31.65 13.68
CA VAL A 76 19.09 -30.99 12.76
C VAL A 76 18.72 -29.58 13.18
N LYS A 77 19.00 -29.19 14.42
CA LYS A 77 18.64 -27.91 14.99
C LYS A 77 19.14 -26.71 14.18
N PRO A 78 20.39 -26.63 13.71
CA PRO A 78 20.85 -25.51 12.89
C PRO A 78 20.03 -25.33 11.61
N PHE A 79 19.64 -26.44 10.96
CA PHE A 79 18.85 -26.41 9.73
C PHE A 79 17.42 -25.92 9.98
N LEU A 80 16.80 -26.35 11.10
CA LEU A 80 15.46 -25.91 11.46
C LEU A 80 15.45 -24.46 11.93
N THR A 81 16.50 -24.02 12.62
CA THR A 81 16.66 -22.61 13.01
C THR A 81 16.83 -21.71 11.78
N ASP A 82 17.61 -22.14 10.76
CA ASP A 82 17.76 -21.41 9.50
C ASP A 82 16.42 -21.29 8.76
N LEU A 83 15.63 -22.37 8.75
CA LEU A 83 14.28 -22.39 8.16
C LEU A 83 13.34 -21.36 8.81
N VAL A 84 13.33 -21.31 10.13
CA VAL A 84 12.56 -20.30 10.89
C VAL A 84 13.08 -18.89 10.58
N GLY A 85 14.40 -18.72 10.46
CA GLY A 85 15.01 -17.46 10.08
C GLY A 85 14.57 -16.96 8.70
N GLU A 86 14.51 -17.84 7.70
CA GLU A 86 14.04 -17.49 6.35
C GLU A 86 12.55 -17.12 6.37
N TYR A 87 11.72 -17.84 7.13
CA TYR A 87 10.32 -17.48 7.36
C TYR A 87 10.19 -16.07 7.94
N LEU A 88 10.96 -15.74 8.98
CA LEU A 88 10.92 -14.43 9.62
C LEU A 88 11.32 -13.30 8.68
N LYS A 89 12.27 -13.53 7.78
CA LYS A 89 12.63 -12.55 6.73
C LYS A 89 11.43 -12.27 5.81
N VAL A 90 10.77 -13.31 5.32
CA VAL A 90 9.56 -13.18 4.48
C VAL A 90 8.46 -12.42 5.23
N TRP A 91 8.22 -12.77 6.48
CA TRP A 91 7.23 -12.11 7.30
C TRP A 91 7.53 -10.62 7.51
N ASN A 92 8.77 -10.28 7.84
CA ASN A 92 9.18 -8.89 8.05
C ASN A 92 9.06 -8.05 6.75
N LEU A 93 9.39 -8.62 5.59
CA LEU A 93 9.21 -7.94 4.31
C LEU A 93 7.72 -7.69 4.03
N LEU A 94 6.84 -8.65 4.31
CA LEU A 94 5.39 -8.48 4.17
C LEU A 94 4.84 -7.39 5.10
N GLU A 95 5.32 -7.31 6.35
CA GLU A 95 4.95 -6.23 7.26
C GLU A 95 5.40 -4.87 6.72
N ASN A 96 6.66 -4.75 6.28
CA ASN A 96 7.18 -3.52 5.70
C ASN A 96 6.39 -3.08 4.47
N HIS A 97 6.08 -4.00 3.54
CA HIS A 97 5.27 -3.68 2.36
C HIS A 97 3.87 -3.22 2.74
N LYS A 98 3.26 -3.88 3.74
CA LYS A 98 1.95 -3.45 4.25
C LYS A 98 2.00 -2.02 4.77
N GLU A 99 2.97 -1.70 5.63
CA GLU A 99 3.12 -0.37 6.22
C GLU A 99 3.38 0.71 5.16
N THR A 100 4.24 0.41 4.18
CA THR A 100 4.51 1.31 3.06
C THR A 100 3.25 1.58 2.23
N LEU A 101 2.49 0.53 1.89
CA LEU A 101 1.26 0.66 1.14
C LEU A 101 0.16 1.40 1.92
N ASP A 102 0.08 1.22 3.24
CA ASP A 102 -0.83 1.99 4.08
C ASP A 102 -0.48 3.49 4.05
N ALA A 103 0.81 3.83 4.19
CA ALA A 103 1.28 5.21 4.11
C ALA A 103 1.06 5.84 2.72
N LEU A 104 1.31 5.10 1.65
CA LEU A 104 1.05 5.55 0.27
C LEU A 104 -0.44 5.80 0.04
N TYR A 105 -1.30 4.91 0.51
CA TYR A 105 -2.73 5.06 0.40
C TYR A 105 -3.22 6.33 1.09
N ASP A 106 -2.78 6.57 2.32
CA ASP A 106 -3.16 7.75 3.11
C ASP A 106 -2.64 9.05 2.48
N THR A 107 -1.39 9.02 1.99
CA THR A 107 -0.78 10.16 1.30
C THR A 107 -1.52 10.48 0.00
N THR A 108 -1.82 9.48 -0.81
CA THR A 108 -2.54 9.65 -2.09
C THR A 108 -3.95 10.19 -1.87
N ASN A 109 -4.67 9.68 -0.86
CA ASN A 109 -5.97 10.20 -0.48
C ASN A 109 -5.90 11.68 -0.05
N SER A 110 -4.89 12.04 0.73
CA SER A 110 -4.69 13.42 1.17
C SER A 110 -4.40 14.36 0.01
N LEU A 111 -3.58 13.94 -0.95
CA LEU A 111 -3.30 14.69 -2.17
C LEU A 111 -4.56 14.88 -3.04
N LEU A 112 -5.34 13.82 -3.21
CA LEU A 112 -6.60 13.88 -3.95
C LEU A 112 -7.61 14.82 -3.29
N ALA A 113 -7.74 14.78 -1.96
CA ALA A 113 -8.59 15.67 -1.20
C ALA A 113 -8.15 17.14 -1.31
N ALA A 114 -6.85 17.41 -1.22
CA ALA A 114 -6.28 18.75 -1.41
C ALA A 114 -6.59 19.30 -2.80
N LYS A 115 -6.40 18.50 -3.84
CA LYS A 115 -6.67 18.85 -5.24
C LYS A 115 -8.16 19.14 -5.47
N THR A 116 -9.04 18.32 -4.90
CA THR A 116 -10.50 18.53 -4.95
C THR A 116 -10.88 19.84 -4.27
N ASN A 117 -10.29 20.15 -3.12
CA ASN A 117 -10.55 21.37 -2.37
C ASN A 117 -10.07 22.62 -3.14
N GLU A 118 -8.93 22.53 -3.84
CA GLU A 118 -8.43 23.61 -4.70
C GLU A 118 -9.39 23.89 -5.87
N VAL A 119 -9.89 22.86 -6.53
CA VAL A 119 -10.89 22.99 -7.61
C VAL A 119 -12.18 23.62 -7.07
N MET A 120 -12.69 23.17 -5.92
CA MET A 120 -13.88 23.75 -5.29
C MET A 120 -13.68 25.21 -4.93
N ARG A 121 -12.50 25.59 -4.46
CA ARG A 121 -12.15 27.00 -4.19
C ARG A 121 -12.18 27.84 -5.45
N ALA A 122 -11.63 27.33 -6.56
CA ALA A 122 -11.68 28.03 -7.86
C ALA A 122 -13.11 28.21 -8.34
N PHE A 123 -13.97 27.19 -8.22
CA PHE A 123 -15.41 27.31 -8.56
C PHE A 123 -16.13 28.33 -7.69
N THR A 124 -15.84 28.36 -6.39
CA THR A 124 -16.45 29.33 -5.48
C THR A 124 -16.09 30.78 -5.87
N ILE A 125 -14.81 31.02 -6.18
CA ILE A 125 -14.35 32.36 -6.64
C ILE A 125 -15.04 32.74 -7.95
N LEU A 126 -15.13 31.85 -8.93
CA LEU A 126 -15.83 32.07 -10.20
C LEU A 126 -17.32 32.39 -9.99
N ALA A 127 -17.99 31.66 -9.09
CA ALA A 127 -19.37 31.90 -8.75
C ALA A 127 -19.58 33.32 -8.14
N PHE A 128 -18.70 33.74 -7.23
CA PHE A 128 -18.77 35.10 -6.66
C PHE A 128 -18.54 36.16 -7.73
N ILE A 129 -17.56 36.03 -8.61
CA ILE A 129 -17.28 36.96 -9.69
C ILE A 129 -18.48 37.07 -10.66
N SER A 130 -19.17 35.95 -10.94
CA SER A 130 -20.35 35.93 -11.82
C SER A 130 -21.59 36.52 -11.18
N PHE A 131 -21.75 36.37 -9.86
CA PHE A 131 -22.94 36.80 -9.12
C PHE A 131 -23.01 38.32 -8.93
N ILE A 132 -21.87 38.99 -8.74
CA ILE A 132 -21.79 40.44 -8.53
C ILE A 132 -22.35 41.24 -9.72
N PRO A 133 -21.91 41.03 -10.98
CA PRO A 133 -22.43 41.82 -12.11
C PRO A 133 -23.91 41.55 -12.42
N ILE A 134 -24.43 40.34 -12.16
CA ILE A 134 -25.84 39.99 -12.36
C ILE A 134 -26.72 40.77 -11.41
N ASN A 135 -26.36 40.89 -10.14
CA ASN A 135 -27.13 41.66 -9.17
C ASN A 135 -27.06 43.16 -9.43
N PHE A 136 -25.90 43.69 -9.83
CA PHE A 136 -25.77 45.09 -10.22
C PHE A 136 -26.60 45.43 -11.46
N GLY A 137 -26.60 44.54 -12.48
CA GLY A 137 -27.42 44.71 -13.68
C GLY A 137 -28.92 44.74 -13.38
N HIS A 138 -29.42 43.93 -12.47
CA HIS A 138 -30.81 43.93 -12.05
C HIS A 138 -31.20 45.20 -11.32
N ILE A 139 -30.36 45.72 -10.43
CA ILE A 139 -30.61 46.95 -9.68
C ILE A 139 -30.65 48.17 -10.64
N TYR A 140 -29.73 48.24 -11.61
CA TYR A 140 -29.72 49.32 -12.60
C TYR A 140 -30.95 49.28 -13.53
N CYS A 141 -31.37 48.08 -13.95
CA CYS A 141 -32.57 47.95 -14.79
C CYS A 141 -33.85 48.31 -14.06
N PHE A 142 -33.93 48.05 -12.75
CA PHE A 142 -35.11 48.40 -11.93
C PHE A 142 -35.17 49.89 -11.56
N HIS A 143 -34.04 50.59 -11.60
CA HIS A 143 -34.00 52.03 -11.27
C HIS A 143 -34.21 52.93 -12.50
N MET A 144 -34.21 52.39 -13.72
CA MET A 144 -34.49 53.10 -14.96
C MET A 144 -35.92 52.93 -15.49
N LEU A 145 -36.75 52.17 -14.83
CA LEU A 145 -38.19 52.02 -15.11
C LEU A 145 -39.02 52.80 -14.07
#